data_148d807342274dd1a2cbffed2cb7f3ce
#
_entry.id   148d807342274dd1a2cbffed2cb7f3ce
#
_cell.length_a   1.000
_cell.length_b   1.000
_cell.length_c   1.000
_cell.angle_alpha   90.00
_cell.angle_beta   90.00
_cell.angle_gamma   90.00
#
_symmetry.space_group_name_H-M   'P 1'
#
loop_
_entity.id
_entity.type
_entity.pdbx_description
1 polymer ?
#
loop_
_entity_poly.entity_id
_entity_poly.type
_entity_poly.pdbx_seq_one_letter_code
_entity_poly.pdbx_strand_id
1 'polypeptide(L)'
;MPYYEDIMEYVERVKMKLKPKLLVIFGSIAKGGFGVGSDVDILIVSDMLPKNFQKRLKILFLLNDTFAPIEPVGYTSEEFKKMISKGHPTALDAIHDGIILYKDEKYEKEIRSLFKEVIGRVRREEFGWVKV
;
A
#
# COMPACT_ATOMS: atom_id res chain seq x y z
N MET A 1 -10.20 -1.21 -14.57
CA MET A 1 -9.20 -0.39 -13.90
C MET A 1 -8.21 0.14 -14.93
N PRO A 2 -7.95 1.45 -14.95
CA PRO A 2 -6.98 2.00 -15.90
C PRO A 2 -5.57 1.47 -15.58
N TYR A 3 -4.76 1.35 -16.62
CA TYR A 3 -3.37 0.90 -16.51
C TYR A 3 -3.21 -0.52 -15.96
N TYR A 4 -4.22 -1.37 -16.08
CA TYR A 4 -4.19 -2.70 -15.47
C TYR A 4 -2.94 -3.51 -15.85
N GLU A 5 -2.63 -3.57 -17.15
CA GLU A 5 -1.48 -4.34 -17.62
C GLU A 5 -0.16 -3.77 -17.10
N ASP A 6 -0.02 -2.45 -17.10
CA ASP A 6 1.17 -1.78 -16.60
C ASP A 6 1.34 -2.00 -15.09
N ILE A 7 0.24 -1.93 -14.35
CA ILE A 7 0.25 -2.18 -12.91
C ILE A 7 0.69 -3.61 -12.63
N MET A 8 0.16 -4.57 -13.37
CA MET A 8 0.52 -5.97 -13.16
C MET A 8 1.97 -6.26 -13.54
N GLU A 9 2.50 -5.58 -14.55
CA GLU A 9 3.92 -5.67 -14.88
C GLU A 9 4.78 -5.14 -13.73
N TYR A 10 4.41 -4.01 -13.16
CA TYR A 10 5.09 -3.44 -12.01
C TYR A 10 5.05 -4.40 -10.81
N VAL A 11 3.89 -4.98 -10.54
CA VAL A 11 3.71 -5.97 -9.46
C VAL A 11 4.67 -7.14 -9.62
N GLU A 12 4.79 -7.67 -10.82
CA GLU A 12 5.70 -8.80 -11.07
C GLU A 12 7.16 -8.42 -10.84
N ARG A 13 7.57 -7.23 -11.24
CA ARG A 13 8.93 -6.73 -10.99
C ARG A 13 9.21 -6.57 -9.50
N VAL A 14 8.26 -6.00 -8.77
CA VAL A 14 8.39 -5.84 -7.31
C VAL A 14 8.49 -7.21 -6.64
N LYS A 15 7.65 -8.16 -7.05
CA LYS A 15 7.69 -9.52 -6.51
C LYS A 15 9.04 -10.18 -6.70
N MET A 16 9.63 -10.03 -7.88
CA MET A 16 10.94 -10.61 -8.17
C MET A 16 12.08 -9.96 -7.38
N LYS A 17 12.05 -8.64 -7.26
CA LYS A 17 13.16 -7.88 -6.69
C LYS A 17 13.09 -7.70 -5.18
N LEU A 18 11.90 -7.58 -4.63
CA LEU A 18 11.71 -7.18 -3.23
C LEU A 18 11.02 -8.24 -2.37
N LYS A 19 10.52 -9.31 -2.95
CA LYS A 19 9.81 -10.39 -2.24
C LYS A 19 8.86 -9.83 -1.20
N PRO A 20 7.85 -9.06 -1.62
CA PRO A 20 6.98 -8.33 -0.71
C PRO A 20 6.07 -9.24 0.09
N LYS A 21 5.58 -8.73 1.20
CA LYS A 21 4.55 -9.37 2.01
C LYS A 21 3.17 -8.85 1.68
N LEU A 22 3.07 -7.65 1.09
CA LEU A 22 1.80 -7.04 0.73
C LEU A 22 2.01 -6.02 -0.37
N LEU A 23 1.11 -6.00 -1.34
CA LEU A 23 1.01 -4.97 -2.38
C LEU A 23 -0.45 -4.57 -2.48
N VAL A 24 -0.72 -3.28 -2.31
CA VAL A 24 -2.09 -2.75 -2.27
C VAL A 24 -2.18 -1.47 -3.09
N ILE A 25 -3.19 -1.37 -3.97
CA ILE A 25 -3.58 -0.08 -4.54
C ILE A 25 -4.48 0.62 -3.53
N PHE A 26 -4.21 1.88 -3.26
CA PHE A 26 -5.05 2.67 -2.36
C PHE A 26 -5.29 4.05 -2.99
N GLY A 27 -5.94 4.94 -2.25
CA GLY A 27 -6.23 6.28 -2.74
C GLY A 27 -7.41 6.32 -3.70
N SER A 28 -7.44 7.33 -4.58
CA SER A 28 -8.62 7.63 -5.40
C SER A 28 -8.99 6.51 -6.38
N ILE A 29 -8.01 5.85 -6.98
CA ILE A 29 -8.28 4.76 -7.93
C ILE A 29 -8.97 3.58 -7.23
N ALA A 30 -8.50 3.22 -6.04
CA ALA A 30 -9.12 2.15 -5.26
C ALA A 30 -10.55 2.48 -4.86
N LYS A 31 -10.86 3.77 -4.69
CA LYS A 31 -12.20 4.25 -4.32
C LYS A 31 -13.10 4.54 -5.54
N GLY A 32 -12.66 4.16 -6.75
CA GLY A 32 -13.45 4.36 -7.97
C GLY A 32 -13.22 5.67 -8.68
N GLY A 33 -12.21 6.43 -8.31
CA GLY A 33 -11.87 7.70 -8.95
C GLY A 33 -11.03 7.52 -10.20
N PHE A 34 -11.64 7.10 -11.32
CA PHE A 34 -10.92 6.78 -12.54
C PHE A 34 -10.72 7.99 -13.46
N GLY A 35 -10.17 9.07 -12.95
CA GLY A 35 -9.84 10.21 -13.78
C GLY A 35 -8.62 9.96 -14.66
N VAL A 36 -8.63 10.49 -15.89
CA VAL A 36 -7.44 10.50 -16.75
C VAL A 36 -6.37 11.34 -16.06
N GLY A 37 -5.18 10.79 -15.89
CA GLY A 37 -4.08 11.47 -15.22
C GLY A 37 -4.05 11.31 -13.71
N SER A 38 -4.97 10.53 -13.12
CA SER A 38 -4.92 10.20 -11.71
C SER A 38 -3.72 9.30 -11.42
N ASP A 39 -2.98 9.58 -10.34
CA ASP A 39 -1.87 8.73 -9.91
C ASP A 39 -2.38 7.40 -9.39
N VAL A 40 -1.57 6.37 -9.57
CA VAL A 40 -1.83 5.03 -9.05
C VAL A 40 -1.02 4.86 -7.77
N ASP A 41 -1.68 5.03 -6.63
CA ASP A 41 -1.02 4.89 -5.33
C ASP A 41 -0.87 3.42 -4.98
N ILE A 42 0.37 2.96 -4.88
CA ILE A 42 0.67 1.56 -4.52
C ILE A 42 1.48 1.53 -3.25
N LEU A 43 1.00 0.78 -2.27
CA LEU A 43 1.71 0.53 -1.02
C LEU A 43 2.39 -0.84 -1.11
N ILE A 44 3.68 -0.85 -0.84
CA ILE A 44 4.53 -2.04 -0.88
C ILE A 44 5.06 -2.31 0.52
N VAL A 45 4.83 -3.52 1.04
CA VAL A 45 5.43 -3.96 2.30
C VAL A 45 6.49 -5.00 1.97
N SER A 46 7.76 -4.67 2.24
CA SER A 46 8.88 -5.55 1.98
C SER A 46 10.00 -5.33 2.98
N ASP A 47 10.51 -6.40 3.56
CA ASP A 47 11.63 -6.34 4.49
C ASP A 47 12.97 -6.19 3.78
N MET A 48 12.99 -6.23 2.46
CA MET A 48 14.18 -5.97 1.65
C MET A 48 14.41 -4.48 1.36
N LEU A 49 13.50 -3.61 1.76
CA LEU A 49 13.64 -2.17 1.57
C LEU A 49 14.75 -1.62 2.47
N PRO A 50 15.58 -0.68 1.94
CA PRO A 50 16.61 -0.05 2.77
C PRO A 50 15.98 0.86 3.83
N LYS A 51 16.73 1.15 4.88
CA LYS A 51 16.27 2.05 5.95
C LYS A 51 16.14 3.49 5.47
N ASN A 52 17.04 3.93 4.58
CA ASN A 52 17.01 5.28 4.05
C ASN A 52 15.80 5.47 3.16
N PHE A 53 14.94 6.41 3.51
CA PHE A 53 13.66 6.61 2.84
C PHE A 53 13.81 7.04 1.39
N GLN A 54 14.79 7.91 1.10
CA GLN A 54 15.03 8.37 -0.28
C GLN A 54 15.53 7.23 -1.17
N LYS A 55 16.42 6.39 -0.66
CA LYS A 55 16.88 5.21 -1.39
C LYS A 55 15.74 4.23 -1.66
N ARG A 56 14.85 4.09 -0.70
CA ARG A 56 13.65 3.27 -0.81
C ARG A 56 12.76 3.74 -1.95
N LEU A 57 12.45 5.02 -1.98
CA LEU A 57 11.65 5.61 -3.05
C LEU A 57 12.32 5.46 -4.41
N LYS A 58 13.62 5.68 -4.49
CA LYS A 58 14.36 5.53 -5.75
C LYS A 58 14.22 4.11 -6.31
N ILE A 59 14.41 3.10 -5.46
CA ILE A 59 14.25 1.70 -5.87
C ILE A 59 12.83 1.47 -6.40
N LEU A 60 11.82 1.92 -5.66
CA LEU A 60 10.43 1.69 -6.02
C LEU A 60 10.03 2.38 -7.32
N PHE A 61 10.49 3.61 -7.54
CA PHE A 61 10.24 4.31 -8.81
C PHE A 61 10.97 3.67 -9.98
N LEU A 62 12.21 3.24 -9.79
CA LEU A 62 13.00 2.63 -10.87
C LEU A 62 12.44 1.28 -11.33
N LEU A 63 11.66 0.60 -10.49
CA LEU A 63 11.01 -0.65 -10.87
C LEU A 63 9.83 -0.44 -11.84
N ASN A 64 9.35 0.80 -11.95
CA ASN A 64 8.31 1.11 -12.92
C ASN A 64 8.93 1.42 -14.29
N ASP A 65 8.82 0.48 -15.20
CA ASP A 65 9.31 0.59 -16.58
C ASP A 65 8.12 0.74 -17.54
N THR A 66 7.04 1.34 -17.06
CA THR A 66 5.81 1.51 -17.82
C THR A 66 5.45 2.99 -17.92
N PHE A 67 4.39 3.30 -18.68
CA PHE A 67 3.86 4.66 -18.76
C PHE A 67 2.81 4.96 -17.69
N ALA A 68 2.46 3.99 -16.85
CA ALA A 68 1.49 4.23 -15.79
C ALA A 68 2.06 5.20 -14.74
N PRO A 69 1.25 6.16 -14.26
CA PRO A 69 1.70 7.12 -13.25
C PRO A 69 1.66 6.50 -11.85
N ILE A 70 2.55 5.55 -11.61
CA ILE A 70 2.62 4.84 -10.33
C ILE A 70 3.32 5.70 -9.29
N GLU A 71 2.65 5.92 -8.16
CA GLU A 71 3.17 6.60 -6.98
C GLU A 71 3.37 5.57 -5.88
N PRO A 72 4.58 4.99 -5.76
CA PRO A 72 4.80 3.93 -4.78
C PRO A 72 5.21 4.50 -3.43
N VAL A 73 4.76 3.84 -2.37
CA VAL A 73 5.28 4.03 -1.02
C VAL A 73 5.65 2.66 -0.46
N GLY A 74 6.71 2.61 0.32
CA GLY A 74 7.21 1.33 0.82
C GLY A 74 7.51 1.35 2.30
N TYR A 75 7.14 0.28 2.98
CA TYR A 75 7.36 0.09 4.41
C TYR A 75 7.83 -1.33 4.67
N THR A 76 8.61 -1.52 5.73
CA THR A 76 8.91 -2.87 6.19
C THR A 76 7.70 -3.45 6.91
N SER A 77 7.70 -4.75 7.15
CA SER A 77 6.58 -5.41 7.83
C SER A 77 6.33 -4.84 9.22
N GLU A 78 7.38 -4.54 9.97
CA GLU A 78 7.25 -3.97 11.31
C GLU A 78 6.77 -2.51 11.27
N GLU A 79 7.28 -1.72 10.32
CA GLU A 79 6.83 -0.34 10.16
C GLU A 79 5.34 -0.27 9.87
N PHE A 80 4.87 -1.12 8.97
CA PHE A 80 3.45 -1.11 8.59
C PHE A 80 2.56 -1.55 9.75
N LYS A 81 2.96 -2.57 10.50
CA LYS A 81 2.23 -2.98 11.71
C LYS A 81 2.12 -1.83 12.71
N LYS A 82 3.21 -1.10 12.94
CA LYS A 82 3.19 0.06 13.84
C LYS A 82 2.26 1.15 13.33
N MET A 83 2.25 1.39 12.03
CA MET A 83 1.35 2.38 11.44
C MET A 83 -0.11 2.01 11.70
N ILE A 84 -0.47 0.76 11.51
CA ILE A 84 -1.84 0.30 11.80
C ILE A 84 -2.15 0.48 13.29
N SER A 85 -1.25 0.03 14.17
CA SER A 85 -1.44 0.10 15.62
C SER A 85 -1.63 1.53 16.12
N LYS A 86 -0.97 2.49 15.46
CA LYS A 86 -1.08 3.91 15.81
C LYS A 86 -2.23 4.62 15.10
N GLY A 87 -2.99 3.91 14.28
CA GLY A 87 -4.11 4.51 13.55
C GLY A 87 -3.69 5.42 12.42
N HIS A 88 -2.54 5.16 11.78
CA HIS A 88 -2.04 6.00 10.71
C HIS A 88 -3.00 5.98 9.52
N PRO A 89 -3.46 7.16 9.03
CA PRO A 89 -4.50 7.22 8.01
C PRO A 89 -4.19 6.44 6.73
N THR A 90 -2.97 6.54 6.23
CA THR A 90 -2.59 5.81 5.00
C THR A 90 -2.69 4.31 5.18
N ALA A 91 -2.23 3.79 6.32
CA ALA A 91 -2.29 2.36 6.60
C ALA A 91 -3.73 1.87 6.75
N LEU A 92 -4.56 2.64 7.46
CA LEU A 92 -5.97 2.29 7.65
C LEU A 92 -6.73 2.33 6.33
N ASP A 93 -6.51 3.35 5.50
CA ASP A 93 -7.13 3.45 4.17
C ASP A 93 -6.74 2.27 3.29
N ALA A 94 -5.46 1.90 3.28
CA ALA A 94 -4.99 0.80 2.47
C ALA A 94 -5.68 -0.52 2.82
N ILE A 95 -5.87 -0.79 4.11
CA ILE A 95 -6.52 -2.03 4.55
C ILE A 95 -8.03 -1.95 4.37
N HIS A 96 -8.64 -0.80 4.62
CA HIS A 96 -10.11 -0.64 4.56
C HIS A 96 -10.63 -0.64 3.12
N ASP A 97 -10.03 0.19 2.25
CA ASP A 97 -10.52 0.42 0.89
C ASP A 97 -9.58 -0.10 -0.20
N GLY A 98 -8.39 -0.56 0.17
CA GLY A 98 -7.39 -0.94 -0.81
C GLY A 98 -7.73 -2.16 -1.62
N ILE A 99 -7.19 -2.21 -2.84
CA ILE A 99 -7.29 -3.39 -3.70
C ILE A 99 -5.98 -4.16 -3.53
N ILE A 100 -6.07 -5.37 -2.97
CA ILE A 100 -4.89 -6.20 -2.73
C ILE A 100 -4.43 -6.80 -4.06
N LEU A 101 -3.20 -6.51 -4.45
CA LEU A 101 -2.59 -7.06 -5.67
C LEU A 101 -1.77 -8.30 -5.38
N TYR A 102 -1.21 -8.39 -4.19
CA TYR A 102 -0.43 -9.54 -3.73
C TYR A 102 -0.41 -9.56 -2.22
N LYS A 103 -0.43 -10.74 -1.63
CA LYS A 103 -0.35 -10.90 -0.18
C LYS A 103 0.37 -12.19 0.20
N ASP A 104 1.15 -12.12 1.27
CA ASP A 104 1.57 -13.28 2.04
C ASP A 104 0.43 -13.60 3.01
N GLU A 105 -0.11 -14.81 2.95
CA GLU A 105 -1.30 -15.18 3.72
C GLU A 105 -1.14 -14.98 5.23
N LYS A 106 -0.01 -15.39 5.77
CA LYS A 106 0.26 -15.25 7.20
C LYS A 106 0.31 -13.79 7.61
N TYR A 107 1.03 -12.98 6.84
CA TYR A 107 1.17 -11.55 7.12
C TYR A 107 -0.17 -10.84 7.01
N GLU A 108 -0.95 -11.15 6.00
CA GLU A 108 -2.27 -10.54 5.79
C GLU A 108 -3.19 -10.82 6.98
N LYS A 109 -3.16 -12.04 7.52
CA LYS A 109 -3.95 -12.38 8.71
C LYS A 109 -3.51 -11.56 9.93
N GLU A 110 -2.21 -11.39 10.13
CA GLU A 110 -1.69 -10.57 11.22
C GLU A 110 -2.16 -9.11 11.10
N ILE A 111 -2.08 -8.57 9.89
CA ILE A 111 -2.49 -7.19 9.61
C ILE A 111 -3.99 -7.00 9.85
N ARG A 112 -4.81 -7.95 9.42
CA ARG A 112 -6.25 -7.87 9.62
C ARG A 112 -6.64 -7.97 11.10
N SER A 113 -5.93 -8.78 11.88
CA SER A 113 -6.15 -8.84 13.32
C SER A 113 -5.84 -7.50 13.98
N LEU A 114 -4.71 -6.89 13.62
CA LEU A 114 -4.36 -5.56 14.13
C LEU A 114 -5.38 -4.51 13.73
N PHE A 115 -5.83 -4.54 12.48
CA PHE A 115 -6.84 -3.61 11.98
C PHE A 115 -8.14 -3.71 12.79
N LYS A 116 -8.61 -4.93 13.08
CA LYS A 116 -9.82 -5.13 13.88
C LYS A 116 -9.70 -4.56 15.28
N GLU A 117 -8.52 -4.69 15.91
CA GLU A 117 -8.28 -4.09 17.23
C GLU A 117 -8.36 -2.57 17.16
N VAL A 118 -7.75 -1.99 16.13
CA VAL A 118 -7.66 -0.53 16.01
C VAL A 118 -9.00 0.07 15.60
N ILE A 119 -9.77 -0.60 14.75
CA ILE A 119 -11.03 -0.07 14.24
C ILE A 119 -12.05 0.21 15.36
N GLY A 120 -11.93 -0.49 16.49
CA GLY A 120 -12.74 -0.23 17.67
C GLY A 120 -12.36 1.05 18.41
N ARG A 121 -11.20 1.63 18.10
CA ARG A 121 -10.68 2.84 18.75
C ARG A 121 -10.65 4.05 17.85
N VAL A 122 -10.97 3.87 16.56
CA VAL A 122 -10.98 4.97 15.59
C VAL A 122 -12.28 4.91 14.79
N ARG A 123 -12.61 6.04 14.18
CA ARG A 123 -13.79 6.16 13.33
C ARG A 123 -13.36 6.85 12.04
N ARG A 124 -13.83 6.33 10.90
CA ARG A 124 -13.56 6.98 9.63
C ARG A 124 -14.51 8.16 9.44
N GLU A 125 -13.95 9.32 9.21
CA GLU A 125 -14.67 10.56 8.88
C GLU A 125 -14.41 10.94 7.42
N GLU A 126 -15.12 11.95 6.95
CA GLU A 126 -14.97 12.47 5.59
C GLU A 126 -13.52 12.85 5.29
N PHE A 127 -12.80 13.36 6.28
CA PHE A 127 -11.44 13.87 6.13
C PHE A 127 -10.36 12.94 6.69
N GLY A 128 -10.71 11.73 7.09
CA GLY A 128 -9.75 10.76 7.59
C GLY A 128 -10.26 9.98 8.80
N TRP A 129 -9.32 9.42 9.56
CA TRP A 129 -9.62 8.58 10.73
C TRP A 129 -9.47 9.38 12.01
N VAL A 130 -10.44 9.22 12.90
CA VAL A 130 -10.51 9.97 14.15
C VAL A 130 -10.62 9.00 15.32
N LYS A 131 -9.88 9.25 16.41
CA LYS A 131 -10.01 8.46 17.64
C LYS A 131 -11.39 8.73 18.28
N VAL A 132 -12.00 7.67 18.71
CA VAL A 132 -13.26 7.74 19.43
C VAL A 132 -13.05 7.57 20.92
#